data_a59503985a62260c2570e6d92fd6f4b9
#
_entry.id   a59503985a62260c2570e6d92fd6f4b9
#
_cell.length_a   1.000
_cell.length_b   1.000
_cell.length_c   1.000
_cell.angle_alpha   90.00
_cell.angle_beta   90.00
_cell.angle_gamma   90.00
#
_symmetry.space_group_name_H-M   'P 1'
#
loop_
_entity.id
_entity.type
_entity.pdbx_description
1 polymer ?
#
loop_
_entity_poly.entity_id
_entity_poly.type
_entity_poly.pdbx_seq_one_letter_code
_entity_poly.pdbx_strand_id
1 'polypeptide(L)'
;MEQETQKLSAWDRQLLIRDKNRPTVRDYIPRIFTDFYELHGDRGVGDDGALIGGICRLNGTPVTVLAQVKGRNIRENKASNFAMPHPEGYRKALRLAHQAEKFHRPVICLIDTPGAFCGVEAEERGQGEAIARNIAEFMMLRTPVISAGPVSYTHLTLPTI
;
A
#
# COMPACT_ATOMS: atom_id res chain seq x y z
N MET A 1 19.25 -8.83 -29.77
CA MET A 1 18.95 -10.09 -29.06
C MET A 1 17.77 -9.79 -28.15
N GLU A 2 16.56 -10.11 -28.61
CA GLU A 2 15.35 -10.08 -27.79
C GLU A 2 15.46 -11.23 -26.79
N GLN A 3 15.60 -10.91 -25.50
CA GLN A 3 15.42 -11.90 -24.46
C GLN A 3 13.94 -12.28 -24.47
N GLU A 4 13.60 -13.49 -24.91
CA GLU A 4 12.31 -14.11 -24.65
C GLU A 4 12.03 -14.04 -23.17
N THR A 5 11.12 -13.17 -22.79
CA THR A 5 10.61 -13.09 -21.41
C THR A 5 9.84 -14.39 -21.15
N GLN A 6 10.49 -15.34 -20.48
CA GLN A 6 9.92 -16.63 -20.14
C GLN A 6 8.61 -16.38 -19.39
N LYS A 7 7.50 -16.83 -19.97
CA LYS A 7 6.16 -16.60 -19.45
C LYS A 7 5.98 -17.41 -18.17
N LEU A 8 6.19 -16.77 -17.00
CA LEU A 8 6.05 -17.41 -15.71
C LEU A 8 4.63 -18.00 -15.52
N SER A 9 4.54 -19.23 -15.04
CA SER A 9 3.29 -19.84 -14.63
C SER A 9 2.69 -19.12 -13.40
N ALA A 10 1.42 -19.32 -13.12
CA ALA A 10 0.79 -18.78 -11.90
C ALA A 10 1.47 -19.29 -10.62
N TRP A 11 1.96 -20.52 -10.65
CA TRP A 11 2.69 -21.11 -9.53
C TRP A 11 4.07 -20.46 -9.34
N ASP A 12 4.83 -20.22 -10.40
CA ASP A 12 6.12 -19.53 -10.32
C ASP A 12 5.97 -18.12 -9.74
N ARG A 13 4.90 -17.40 -10.12
CA ARG A 13 4.57 -16.11 -9.53
C ARG A 13 4.28 -16.20 -8.05
N GLN A 14 3.54 -17.22 -7.60
CA GLN A 14 3.28 -17.48 -6.19
C GLN A 14 4.56 -17.75 -5.40
N LEU A 15 5.52 -18.47 -5.97
CA LEU A 15 6.82 -18.72 -5.35
C LEU A 15 7.63 -17.41 -5.22
N LEU A 16 7.66 -16.59 -6.27
CA LEU A 16 8.34 -15.28 -6.24
C LEU A 16 7.78 -14.34 -5.17
N ILE A 17 6.46 -14.31 -5.00
CA ILE A 17 5.81 -13.47 -3.98
C ILE A 17 6.20 -13.90 -2.55
N ARG A 18 6.45 -15.19 -2.35
CA ARG A 18 6.81 -15.78 -1.06
C ARG A 18 8.31 -15.79 -0.79
N ASP A 19 9.13 -15.41 -1.76
CA ASP A 19 10.57 -15.35 -1.58
C ASP A 19 10.93 -14.31 -0.51
N LYS A 20 11.68 -14.77 0.50
CA LYS A 20 12.15 -13.92 1.62
C LYS A 20 13.13 -12.84 1.18
N ASN A 21 13.81 -13.05 0.05
CA ASN A 21 14.78 -12.11 -0.51
C ASN A 21 14.14 -11.06 -1.41
N ARG A 22 12.84 -11.18 -1.68
CA ARG A 22 12.10 -10.21 -2.49
C ARG A 22 12.16 -8.84 -1.84
N PRO A 23 12.45 -7.76 -2.60
CA PRO A 23 12.36 -6.40 -2.09
C PRO A 23 10.95 -6.09 -1.58
N THR A 24 10.87 -5.34 -0.50
CA THR A 24 9.62 -4.87 0.11
C THR A 24 9.53 -3.35 0.02
N VAL A 25 8.42 -2.77 0.43
CA VAL A 25 8.27 -1.31 0.45
C VAL A 25 9.33 -0.60 1.28
N ARG A 26 9.87 -1.27 2.32
CA ARG A 26 10.97 -0.73 3.14
C ARG A 26 12.28 -0.61 2.36
N ASP A 27 12.44 -1.38 1.26
CA ASP A 27 13.58 -1.26 0.35
C ASP A 27 13.30 -0.27 -0.77
N TYR A 28 12.05 -0.20 -1.25
CA TYR A 28 11.67 0.70 -2.34
C TYR A 28 11.67 2.16 -1.91
N ILE A 29 11.08 2.47 -0.75
CA ILE A 29 10.95 3.85 -0.29
C ILE A 29 12.30 4.58 -0.27
N PRO A 30 13.37 4.10 0.40
CA PRO A 30 14.64 4.83 0.46
C PRO A 30 15.44 4.84 -0.85
N ARG A 31 15.08 4.01 -1.84
CA ARG A 31 15.76 3.96 -3.15
C ARG A 31 15.07 4.80 -4.21
N ILE A 32 13.76 5.00 -4.08
CA ILE A 32 12.93 5.70 -5.07
C ILE A 32 12.66 7.14 -4.65
N PHE A 33 12.48 7.36 -3.34
CA PHE A 33 12.06 8.65 -2.80
C PHE A 33 13.14 9.25 -1.90
N THR A 34 13.19 10.57 -1.85
CA THR A 34 14.00 11.34 -0.91
C THR A 34 13.11 12.04 0.11
N ASP A 35 13.70 12.41 1.25
CA ASP A 35 13.03 13.21 2.30
C ASP A 35 11.72 12.57 2.81
N PHE A 36 11.71 11.25 2.95
CA PHE A 36 10.50 10.56 3.41
C PHE A 36 10.24 10.87 4.88
N TYR A 37 9.10 11.50 5.13
CA TYR A 37 8.57 11.78 6.47
C TYR A 37 7.29 10.99 6.70
N GLU A 38 7.34 9.97 7.56
CA GLU A 38 6.23 9.10 7.88
C GLU A 38 5.19 9.82 8.75
N LEU A 39 3.91 9.63 8.42
CA LEU A 39 2.77 10.18 9.14
C LEU A 39 1.93 9.04 9.73
N HIS A 40 1.68 9.10 11.02
CA HIS A 40 1.06 8.03 11.80
C HIS A 40 -0.40 8.31 12.17
N GLY A 41 -1.13 7.23 12.43
CA GLY A 41 -2.46 7.23 13.03
C GLY A 41 -3.61 7.64 12.10
N ASP A 42 -4.79 7.13 12.43
CA ASP A 42 -6.04 7.40 11.70
C ASP A 42 -6.80 8.64 12.22
N ARG A 43 -6.37 9.22 13.35
CA ARG A 43 -7.05 10.29 14.10
C ARG A 43 -8.36 9.85 14.79
N GLY A 44 -8.54 8.55 14.95
CA GLY A 44 -9.70 7.97 15.61
C GLY A 44 -9.29 6.96 16.67
N VAL A 45 -8.88 5.78 16.24
CA VAL A 45 -8.59 4.65 17.14
C VAL A 45 -7.09 4.45 17.36
N GLY A 46 -6.28 4.48 16.29
CA GLY A 46 -4.86 4.19 16.45
C GLY A 46 -4.06 4.26 15.16
N ASP A 47 -2.92 3.58 15.16
CA ASP A 47 -2.07 3.39 13.98
C ASP A 47 -2.07 1.93 13.55
N ASP A 48 -1.76 1.70 12.28
CA ASP A 48 -1.65 0.36 11.70
C ASP A 48 -0.29 0.17 11.03
N GLY A 49 0.47 -0.80 11.53
CA GLY A 49 1.77 -1.16 10.99
C GLY A 49 1.75 -1.88 9.63
N ALA A 50 0.57 -2.35 9.18
CA ALA A 50 0.41 -2.95 7.86
C ALA A 50 0.38 -1.92 6.72
N LEU A 51 0.18 -0.64 7.04
CA LEU A 51 0.20 0.45 6.09
C LEU A 51 1.05 1.59 6.62
N ILE A 52 2.09 1.95 5.89
CA ILE A 52 2.85 3.17 6.11
C ILE A 52 2.44 4.23 5.10
N GLY A 53 2.51 5.47 5.51
CA GLY A 53 2.19 6.59 4.63
C GLY A 53 2.93 7.84 5.05
N GLY A 54 3.30 8.66 4.08
CA GLY A 54 4.07 9.86 4.38
C GLY A 54 4.25 10.78 3.19
N ILE A 55 4.94 11.87 3.44
CA ILE A 55 5.31 12.88 2.46
C ILE A 55 6.77 12.64 2.07
N CYS A 56 7.07 12.75 0.79
CA CYS A 56 8.43 12.61 0.26
C CYS A 56 8.59 13.36 -1.05
N ARG A 57 9.75 13.17 -1.70
CA ARG A 57 10.00 13.71 -3.04
C ARG A 57 10.33 12.57 -4.02
N LEU A 58 9.76 12.67 -5.20
CA LEU A 58 10.11 11.85 -6.36
C LEU A 58 10.76 12.76 -7.41
N ASN A 59 12.05 12.60 -7.65
CA ASN A 59 12.81 13.47 -8.55
C ASN A 59 12.59 14.97 -8.26
N GLY A 60 12.62 15.34 -6.97
CA GLY A 60 12.40 16.72 -6.51
C GLY A 60 10.92 17.14 -6.39
N THR A 61 9.98 16.43 -6.99
CA THR A 61 8.54 16.72 -6.92
C THR A 61 7.95 16.20 -5.60
N PRO A 62 7.25 17.03 -4.81
CA PRO A 62 6.57 16.58 -3.60
C PRO A 62 5.44 15.62 -3.92
N VAL A 63 5.42 14.45 -3.27
CA VAL A 63 4.40 13.42 -3.42
C VAL A 63 3.98 12.86 -2.06
N THR A 64 2.83 12.21 -2.01
CA THR A 64 2.40 11.41 -0.86
C THR A 64 2.51 9.94 -1.23
N VAL A 65 3.19 9.15 -0.41
CA VAL A 65 3.31 7.69 -0.57
C VAL A 65 2.41 6.99 0.43
N LEU A 66 1.67 6.01 -0.04
CA LEU A 66 0.90 5.05 0.75
C LEU A 66 1.41 3.66 0.40
N ALA A 67 1.86 2.88 1.37
CA ALA A 67 2.52 1.63 1.09
C ALA A 67 2.12 0.53 2.07
N GLN A 68 1.76 -0.63 1.55
CA GLN A 68 1.46 -1.81 2.35
C GLN A 68 2.76 -2.53 2.72
N VAL A 69 2.89 -2.85 4.00
CA VAL A 69 4.13 -3.40 4.57
C VAL A 69 4.04 -4.91 4.72
N LYS A 70 4.92 -5.60 4.02
CA LYS A 70 5.15 -7.04 4.22
C LYS A 70 6.47 -7.25 4.94
N GLY A 71 6.45 -8.08 5.99
CA GLY A 71 7.66 -8.44 6.74
C GLY A 71 8.42 -9.59 6.08
N ARG A 72 9.72 -9.71 6.38
CA ARG A 72 10.61 -10.79 5.93
C ARG A 72 10.72 -11.95 6.92
N ASN A 73 10.38 -11.70 8.16
CA ASN A 73 10.42 -12.65 9.24
C ASN A 73 9.15 -12.61 10.08
N ILE A 74 8.98 -13.56 10.99
CA ILE A 74 7.76 -13.67 11.81
C ILE A 74 7.52 -12.42 12.66
N ARG A 75 8.59 -11.82 13.22
CA ARG A 75 8.47 -10.61 14.05
C ARG A 75 7.96 -9.43 13.24
N GLU A 76 8.53 -9.19 12.07
CA GLU A 76 8.10 -8.12 11.17
C GLU A 76 6.69 -8.36 10.64
N ASN A 77 6.37 -9.61 10.27
CA ASN A 77 5.03 -9.96 9.81
C ASN A 77 3.96 -9.74 10.89
N LYS A 78 4.25 -10.08 12.15
CA LYS A 78 3.34 -9.77 13.27
C LYS A 78 3.16 -8.26 13.44
N ALA A 79 4.23 -7.48 13.36
CA ALA A 79 4.18 -6.03 13.48
C ALA A 79 3.40 -5.33 12.35
N SER A 80 3.30 -5.97 11.18
CA SER A 80 2.55 -5.49 10.02
C SER A 80 1.27 -6.30 9.75
N ASN A 81 0.73 -6.98 10.74
CA ASN A 81 -0.48 -7.80 10.61
C ASN A 81 -0.45 -8.71 9.37
N PHE A 82 0.72 -9.31 9.05
CA PHE A 82 0.95 -10.11 7.83
C PHE A 82 0.62 -9.38 6.52
N ALA A 83 0.86 -8.08 6.48
CA ALA A 83 0.51 -7.17 5.39
C ALA A 83 -1.01 -7.04 5.14
N MET A 84 -1.82 -7.31 6.16
CA MET A 84 -3.27 -7.18 6.12
C MET A 84 -3.69 -5.95 6.93
N PRO A 85 -4.12 -4.85 6.29
CA PRO A 85 -4.49 -3.65 7.01
C PRO A 85 -5.77 -3.83 7.84
N HIS A 86 -5.75 -3.26 9.04
CA HIS A 86 -6.90 -3.02 9.90
C HIS A 86 -7.68 -1.76 9.44
N PRO A 87 -8.87 -1.48 9.98
CA PRO A 87 -9.63 -0.27 9.65
C PRO A 87 -8.83 1.02 9.81
N GLU A 88 -7.92 1.07 10.81
CA GLU A 88 -7.04 2.20 11.08
C GLU A 88 -6.09 2.48 9.90
N GLY A 89 -5.60 1.44 9.24
CA GLY A 89 -4.76 1.56 8.04
C GLY A 89 -5.51 2.21 6.88
N TYR A 90 -6.72 1.75 6.61
CA TYR A 90 -7.58 2.33 5.57
C TYR A 90 -7.95 3.79 5.87
N ARG A 91 -8.34 4.11 7.11
CA ARG A 91 -8.64 5.49 7.52
C ARG A 91 -7.40 6.40 7.45
N LYS A 92 -6.23 5.89 7.83
CA LYS A 92 -4.96 6.61 7.68
C LYS A 92 -4.66 6.89 6.20
N ALA A 93 -4.82 5.89 5.32
CA ALA A 93 -4.60 6.06 3.89
C ALA A 93 -5.49 7.17 3.32
N LEU A 94 -6.79 7.13 3.61
CA LEU A 94 -7.75 8.11 3.15
C LEU A 94 -7.44 9.52 3.68
N ARG A 95 -7.11 9.65 4.95
CA ARG A 95 -6.70 10.92 5.57
C ARG A 95 -5.48 11.54 4.86
N LEU A 96 -4.49 10.71 4.52
CA LEU A 96 -3.29 11.17 3.81
C LEU A 96 -3.58 11.52 2.35
N ALA A 97 -4.50 10.79 1.71
CA ALA A 97 -4.95 11.09 0.35
C ALA A 97 -5.68 12.45 0.29
N HIS A 98 -6.57 12.74 1.22
CA HIS A 98 -7.20 14.07 1.31
C HIS A 98 -6.21 15.18 1.63
N GLN A 99 -5.20 14.90 2.48
CA GLN A 99 -4.13 15.86 2.69
C GLN A 99 -3.32 16.09 1.41
N ALA A 100 -3.07 15.04 0.64
CA ALA A 100 -2.37 15.16 -0.65
C ALA A 100 -3.16 16.03 -1.63
N GLU A 101 -4.46 15.79 -1.75
CA GLU A 101 -5.36 16.60 -2.58
C GLU A 101 -5.34 18.07 -2.18
N LYS A 102 -5.50 18.35 -0.87
CA LYS A 102 -5.48 19.74 -0.34
C LYS A 102 -4.19 20.49 -0.71
N PHE A 103 -3.07 19.81 -0.77
CA PHE A 103 -1.77 20.41 -1.08
C PHE A 103 -1.29 20.11 -2.51
N HIS A 104 -2.18 19.63 -3.38
CA HIS A 104 -1.91 19.33 -4.78
C HIS A 104 -0.72 18.39 -5.01
N ARG A 105 -0.54 17.40 -4.13
CA ARG A 105 0.49 16.37 -4.27
C ARG A 105 -0.10 15.12 -4.91
N PRO A 106 0.55 14.54 -5.93
CA PRO A 106 0.22 13.20 -6.39
C PRO A 106 0.31 12.17 -5.26
N VAL A 107 -0.55 11.15 -5.32
CA VAL A 107 -0.54 10.01 -4.39
C VAL A 107 0.07 8.80 -5.11
N ILE A 108 1.05 8.16 -4.51
CA ILE A 108 1.68 6.94 -5.01
C ILE A 108 1.36 5.81 -4.05
N CYS A 109 0.61 4.80 -4.51
CA CYS A 109 0.22 3.63 -3.75
C CYS A 109 1.12 2.45 -4.13
N LEU A 110 1.88 1.93 -3.16
CA LEU A 110 2.67 0.70 -3.30
C LEU A 110 1.89 -0.45 -2.67
N ILE A 111 1.34 -1.34 -3.51
CA ILE A 111 0.41 -2.37 -3.08
C ILE A 111 1.13 -3.71 -2.93
N ASP A 112 1.16 -4.25 -1.69
CA ASP A 112 1.75 -5.56 -1.40
C ASP A 112 1.03 -6.21 -0.21
N THR A 113 -0.18 -6.72 -0.44
CA THR A 113 -1.05 -7.34 0.58
C THR A 113 -1.71 -8.60 0.06
N PRO A 114 -1.99 -9.59 0.90
CA PRO A 114 -2.90 -10.68 0.57
C PRO A 114 -4.38 -10.28 0.67
N GLY A 115 -4.71 -9.18 1.35
CA GLY A 115 -6.07 -8.71 1.56
C GLY A 115 -6.23 -7.88 2.82
N ALA A 116 -7.46 -7.58 3.19
CA ALA A 116 -7.81 -6.93 4.44
C ALA A 116 -7.65 -7.89 5.63
N PHE A 117 -7.39 -7.37 6.82
CA PHE A 117 -7.34 -8.20 8.02
C PHE A 117 -8.74 -8.79 8.31
N CYS A 118 -8.79 -10.11 8.50
CA CYS A 118 -10.00 -10.85 8.82
C CYS A 118 -10.01 -11.23 10.31
N GLY A 119 -10.64 -10.45 11.14
CA GLY A 119 -10.73 -10.70 12.57
C GLY A 119 -11.88 -9.93 13.21
N VAL A 120 -12.43 -10.48 14.28
CA VAL A 120 -13.60 -9.90 14.99
C VAL A 120 -13.30 -8.45 15.40
N GLU A 121 -12.12 -8.21 15.95
CA GLU A 121 -11.69 -6.87 16.36
C GLU A 121 -11.62 -5.85 15.22
N ALA A 122 -11.35 -6.30 14.00
CA ALA A 122 -11.35 -5.42 12.83
C ALA A 122 -12.79 -5.10 12.37
N GLU A 123 -13.66 -6.09 12.39
CA GLU A 123 -15.08 -5.90 12.07
C GLU A 123 -15.78 -5.00 13.10
N GLU A 124 -15.51 -5.17 14.38
CA GLU A 124 -16.02 -4.30 15.46
C GLU A 124 -15.59 -2.84 15.29
N ARG A 125 -14.42 -2.59 14.70
CA ARG A 125 -13.91 -1.24 14.40
C ARG A 125 -14.26 -0.75 12.99
N GLY A 126 -15.14 -1.47 12.27
CA GLY A 126 -15.71 -1.04 11.00
C GLY A 126 -14.82 -1.31 9.79
N GLN A 127 -14.31 -2.55 9.64
CA GLN A 127 -13.46 -2.95 8.51
C GLN A 127 -14.16 -2.72 7.17
N GLY A 128 -15.40 -3.22 7.04
CA GLY A 128 -16.16 -3.08 5.81
C GLY A 128 -16.47 -1.62 5.45
N GLU A 129 -16.83 -0.81 6.46
CA GLU A 129 -17.08 0.64 6.27
C GLU A 129 -15.80 1.36 5.83
N ALA A 130 -14.66 1.10 6.48
CA ALA A 130 -13.40 1.76 6.17
C ALA A 130 -12.94 1.44 4.74
N ILE A 131 -13.14 0.19 4.26
CA ILE A 131 -12.84 -0.21 2.88
C ILE A 131 -13.79 0.47 1.89
N ALA A 132 -15.11 0.40 2.12
CA ALA A 132 -16.11 0.99 1.24
C ALA A 132 -15.91 2.51 1.08
N ARG A 133 -15.62 3.17 2.18
CA ARG A 133 -15.32 4.60 2.19
C ARG A 133 -14.05 4.94 1.41
N ASN A 134 -12.98 4.14 1.54
CA ASN A 134 -11.79 4.31 0.72
C ASN A 134 -12.11 4.20 -0.78
N ILE A 135 -12.86 3.18 -1.20
CA ILE A 135 -13.25 3.00 -2.60
C ILE A 135 -13.99 4.26 -3.11
N ALA A 136 -15.01 4.71 -2.39
CA ALA A 136 -15.80 5.85 -2.79
C ALA A 136 -14.99 7.16 -2.85
N GLU A 137 -14.24 7.46 -1.81
CA GLU A 137 -13.57 8.75 -1.68
C GLU A 137 -12.28 8.83 -2.52
N PHE A 138 -11.54 7.72 -2.72
CA PHE A 138 -10.40 7.71 -3.66
C PHE A 138 -10.83 7.98 -5.11
N MET A 139 -12.03 7.54 -5.52
CA MET A 139 -12.58 7.84 -6.85
C MET A 139 -12.92 9.33 -7.04
N MET A 140 -13.12 10.06 -5.96
CA MET A 140 -13.48 11.48 -5.99
C MET A 140 -12.28 12.43 -5.86
N LEU A 141 -11.07 11.89 -5.61
CA LEU A 141 -9.86 12.70 -5.47
C LEU A 141 -9.53 13.47 -6.75
N ARG A 142 -9.22 14.74 -6.60
CA ARG A 142 -8.83 15.64 -7.70
C ARG A 142 -7.31 15.77 -7.85
N THR A 143 -6.56 14.81 -7.38
CA THR A 143 -5.11 14.73 -7.54
C THR A 143 -4.76 13.40 -8.21
N PRO A 144 -3.67 13.31 -8.98
CA PRO A 144 -3.26 12.04 -9.59
C PRO A 144 -3.01 10.97 -8.53
N VAL A 145 -3.58 9.77 -8.74
CA VAL A 145 -3.33 8.58 -7.93
C VAL A 145 -2.70 7.52 -8.81
N ILE A 146 -1.49 7.10 -8.46
CA ILE A 146 -0.72 6.10 -9.20
C ILE A 146 -0.56 4.88 -8.31
N SER A 147 -1.02 3.72 -8.78
CA SER A 147 -0.87 2.46 -8.07
C SER A 147 0.19 1.58 -8.74
N ALA A 148 1.16 1.13 -7.95
CA ALA A 148 2.18 0.18 -8.36
C ALA A 148 2.09 -1.06 -7.47
N GLY A 149 1.86 -2.22 -8.08
CA GLY A 149 1.82 -3.51 -7.39
C GLY A 149 3.00 -4.38 -7.80
N PRO A 150 3.60 -5.13 -6.88
CA PRO A 150 4.51 -6.20 -7.26
C PRO A 150 3.73 -7.31 -7.99
N VAL A 151 4.45 -8.20 -8.64
CA VAL A 151 3.97 -9.26 -9.56
C VAL A 151 2.77 -10.09 -9.07
N SER A 152 2.44 -10.03 -7.78
CA SER A 152 1.31 -10.74 -7.15
C SER A 152 -0.07 -10.31 -7.65
N TYR A 153 -0.21 -9.09 -8.12
CA TYR A 153 -1.48 -8.52 -8.54
C TYR A 153 -1.71 -8.52 -10.06
N THR A 154 -0.89 -9.22 -10.84
CA THR A 154 -1.05 -9.27 -12.31
C THR A 154 -2.35 -9.93 -12.78
N HIS A 155 -3.17 -10.47 -11.87
CA HIS A 155 -4.52 -10.95 -12.18
C HIS A 155 -5.63 -9.92 -11.89
N LEU A 156 -5.29 -8.83 -11.19
CA LEU A 156 -6.18 -7.70 -10.97
C LEU A 156 -5.80 -6.58 -11.97
N THR A 157 -5.90 -6.88 -13.24
CA THR A 157 -5.98 -5.80 -14.24
C THR A 157 -7.33 -5.12 -14.03
N LEU A 158 -7.32 -4.04 -13.24
CA LEU A 158 -8.40 -3.07 -13.33
C LEU A 158 -8.44 -2.61 -14.79
N PRO A 159 -9.61 -2.68 -15.46
CA PRO A 159 -9.71 -2.12 -16.78
C PRO A 159 -9.31 -0.64 -16.69
N THR A 160 -8.26 -0.30 -17.41
CA THR A 160 -7.85 1.09 -17.61
C THR A 160 -8.98 1.73 -18.42
N ILE A 161 -9.77 2.59 -17.79
CA ILE A 161 -10.71 3.48 -18.47
C ILE A 161 -9.92 4.69 -18.97
#